data_8499fb54ae0abefc6cdfaa717df16477
#
_entry.id   8499fb54ae0abefc6cdfaa717df16477
#
_cell.length_a   1.000
_cell.length_b   1.000
_cell.length_c   1.000
_cell.angle_alpha   90.00
_cell.angle_beta   90.00
_cell.angle_gamma   90.00
#
_symmetry.space_group_name_H-M   'P 1'
#
loop_
_entity.id
_entity.type
_entity.pdbx_description
1 polymer ?
#
loop_
_entity_poly.entity_id
_entity_poly.type
_entity_poly.pdbx_seq_one_letter_code
_entity_poly.pdbx_strand_id
1 'polypeptide(L)'
;EKERANFVYGNPEEGVPGCVANGIPENVASKIYDEMMDFAKYAFNKSHAACYAVVACQTAYLKYYYPVEFMAALMTSVIDNPKKVAEYILVCRNMGIEILPPDINEGESGFSVSGSSIRYALTAIKSVGRPVIAAVVEEREERGPFLNLQDFVNRITDKDVNKRAVESFIKAGA
;
A
#
# COMPACT_ATOMS: atom_id res chain seq x y z
N GLU A 1 -14.70 28.19 30.49
CA GLU A 1 -15.98 28.59 31.19
C GLU A 1 -16.53 29.92 30.65
N LYS A 2 -15.75 30.99 30.46
CA LYS A 2 -16.19 32.29 29.92
C LYS A 2 -16.87 32.14 28.55
N GLU A 3 -16.27 31.43 27.62
CA GLU A 3 -16.81 31.21 26.27
C GLU A 3 -18.14 30.43 26.29
N ARG A 4 -18.28 29.47 27.20
CA ARG A 4 -19.53 28.73 27.39
C ARG A 4 -20.66 29.64 27.85
N ALA A 5 -20.37 30.53 28.80
CA ALA A 5 -21.35 31.52 29.28
C ALA A 5 -21.74 32.47 28.16
N ASN A 6 -20.79 32.98 27.40
CA ASN A 6 -21.03 33.85 26.24
C ASN A 6 -21.90 33.17 25.16
N PHE A 7 -21.66 31.92 24.89
CA PHE A 7 -22.43 31.15 23.90
C PHE A 7 -23.88 30.92 24.38
N VAL A 8 -24.06 30.52 25.65
CA VAL A 8 -25.36 30.16 26.19
C VAL A 8 -26.18 31.42 26.51
N TYR A 9 -25.62 32.35 27.29
CA TYR A 9 -26.36 33.51 27.84
C TYR A 9 -26.09 34.82 27.10
N GLY A 10 -24.98 34.89 26.37
CA GLY A 10 -24.51 36.10 25.71
C GLY A 10 -23.59 36.94 26.57
N ASN A 11 -23.05 37.97 25.92
CA ASN A 11 -22.27 39.02 26.57
C ASN A 11 -22.68 40.37 25.98
N PRO A 12 -23.55 41.14 26.67
CA PRO A 12 -24.00 42.45 26.17
C PRO A 12 -22.89 43.45 25.96
N GLU A 13 -21.80 43.38 26.74
CA GLU A 13 -20.66 44.29 26.64
C GLU A 13 -19.86 44.07 25.35
N GLU A 14 -19.81 42.82 24.88
CA GLU A 14 -19.15 42.43 23.66
C GLU A 14 -20.12 42.32 22.45
N GLY A 15 -21.40 42.65 22.65
CA GLY A 15 -22.42 42.57 21.60
C GLY A 15 -22.80 41.15 21.19
N VAL A 16 -22.56 40.15 22.03
CA VAL A 16 -22.88 38.74 21.78
C VAL A 16 -24.27 38.40 22.30
N PRO A 17 -25.26 38.04 21.45
CA PRO A 17 -26.65 37.88 21.88
C PRO A 17 -26.91 36.61 22.69
N GLY A 18 -26.10 35.57 22.58
CA GLY A 18 -26.31 34.28 23.24
C GLY A 18 -27.49 33.46 22.69
N CYS A 19 -27.46 32.16 22.93
CA CYS A 19 -28.52 31.25 22.48
C CYS A 19 -29.85 31.44 23.16
N VAL A 20 -29.84 31.72 24.49
CA VAL A 20 -31.06 31.88 25.28
C VAL A 20 -31.85 33.12 24.84
N ALA A 21 -31.15 34.22 24.55
CA ALA A 21 -31.78 35.44 24.02
C ALA A 21 -32.42 35.21 22.64
N ASN A 22 -31.94 34.25 21.89
CA ASN A 22 -32.49 33.84 20.59
C ASN A 22 -33.57 32.74 20.72
N GLY A 23 -34.10 32.47 21.93
CA GLY A 23 -35.19 31.54 22.15
C GLY A 23 -34.78 30.07 22.22
N ILE A 24 -33.49 29.75 22.29
CA ILE A 24 -33.01 28.38 22.45
C ILE A 24 -32.98 28.05 23.96
N PRO A 25 -33.61 26.94 24.40
CA PRO A 25 -33.57 26.53 25.80
C PRO A 25 -32.12 26.32 26.29
N GLU A 26 -31.86 26.76 27.54
CA GLU A 26 -30.52 26.68 28.15
C GLU A 26 -29.89 25.27 28.09
N ASN A 27 -30.70 24.25 28.41
CA ASN A 27 -30.25 22.87 28.41
C ASN A 27 -29.82 22.42 27.00
N VAL A 28 -30.47 22.90 25.93
CA VAL A 28 -30.12 22.60 24.53
C VAL A 28 -28.85 23.34 24.14
N ALA A 29 -28.77 24.64 24.45
CA ALA A 29 -27.58 25.45 24.16
C ALA A 29 -26.34 24.90 24.89
N SER A 30 -26.48 24.54 26.16
CA SER A 30 -25.40 23.91 26.93
C SER A 30 -24.92 22.59 26.30
N LYS A 31 -25.85 21.72 25.91
CA LYS A 31 -25.52 20.44 25.26
C LYS A 31 -24.80 20.65 23.93
N ILE A 32 -25.25 21.60 23.11
CA ILE A 32 -24.57 21.93 21.84
C ILE A 32 -23.13 22.38 22.10
N TYR A 33 -22.93 23.26 23.10
CA TYR A 33 -21.58 23.73 23.44
C TYR A 33 -20.68 22.58 23.90
N ASP A 34 -21.18 21.69 24.76
CA ASP A 34 -20.43 20.56 25.27
C ASP A 34 -20.05 19.58 24.12
N GLU A 35 -20.99 19.30 23.19
CA GLU A 35 -20.73 18.52 22.00
C GLU A 35 -19.67 19.17 21.06
N MET A 36 -19.73 20.52 20.91
CA MET A 36 -18.72 21.27 20.15
C MET A 36 -17.35 21.19 20.82
N MET A 37 -17.28 21.27 22.15
CA MET A 37 -16.02 21.15 22.89
C MET A 37 -15.41 19.74 22.80
N ASP A 38 -16.25 18.73 22.87
CA ASP A 38 -15.79 17.34 22.69
C ASP A 38 -15.32 17.09 21.24
N PHE A 39 -16.03 17.64 20.26
CA PHE A 39 -15.59 17.62 18.87
C PHE A 39 -14.23 18.34 18.69
N ALA A 40 -14.06 19.51 19.32
CA ALA A 40 -12.82 20.29 19.22
C ALA A 40 -11.59 19.58 19.84
N LYS A 41 -11.81 18.80 20.92
CA LYS A 41 -10.74 17.99 21.54
C LYS A 41 -10.28 16.84 20.66
N TYR A 42 -11.19 16.25 19.89
CA TYR A 42 -10.96 15.05 19.09
C TYR A 42 -11.49 15.21 17.66
N ALA A 43 -11.33 16.39 17.05
CA ALA A 43 -11.90 16.74 15.75
C ALA A 43 -11.58 15.72 14.66
N PHE A 44 -12.26 14.57 14.71
CA PHE A 44 -12.08 13.49 13.75
C PHE A 44 -13.33 13.36 12.88
N ASN A 45 -13.17 13.52 11.58
CA ASN A 45 -14.27 13.41 10.64
C ASN A 45 -14.81 11.98 10.61
N LYS A 46 -16.06 11.78 11.06
CA LYS A 46 -16.72 10.46 11.07
C LYS A 46 -16.76 9.82 9.68
N SER A 47 -16.96 10.61 8.63
CA SER A 47 -16.94 10.12 7.25
C SER A 47 -15.58 9.55 6.87
N HIS A 48 -14.49 10.23 7.28
CA HIS A 48 -13.14 9.73 7.10
C HIS A 48 -12.92 8.40 7.85
N ALA A 49 -13.33 8.34 9.12
CA ALA A 49 -13.24 7.11 9.91
C ALA A 49 -14.03 5.95 9.29
N ALA A 50 -15.24 6.20 8.80
CA ALA A 50 -16.07 5.19 8.16
C ALA A 50 -15.43 4.67 6.86
N CYS A 51 -14.88 5.54 6.02
CA CYS A 51 -14.16 5.15 4.82
C CYS A 51 -12.94 4.28 5.14
N TYR A 52 -12.14 4.67 6.12
CA TYR A 52 -10.98 3.87 6.53
C TYR A 52 -11.38 2.53 7.17
N ALA A 53 -12.49 2.49 7.92
CA ALA A 53 -13.00 1.23 8.45
C ALA A 53 -13.38 0.24 7.33
N VAL A 54 -13.99 0.72 6.24
CA VAL A 54 -14.29 -0.13 5.07
C VAL A 54 -13.00 -0.68 4.45
N VAL A 55 -12.01 0.18 4.20
CA VAL A 55 -10.72 -0.25 3.65
C VAL A 55 -10.02 -1.24 4.59
N ALA A 56 -10.05 -0.99 5.90
CA ALA A 56 -9.46 -1.90 6.89
C ALA A 56 -10.15 -3.27 6.87
N CYS A 57 -11.48 -3.32 6.77
CA CYS A 57 -12.23 -4.58 6.63
C CYS A 57 -11.89 -5.31 5.32
N GLN A 58 -11.79 -4.57 4.21
CA GLN A 58 -11.42 -5.15 2.90
C GLN A 58 -10.00 -5.75 2.93
N THR A 59 -9.04 -5.02 3.47
CA THR A 59 -7.65 -5.51 3.57
C THR A 59 -7.54 -6.70 4.52
N ALA A 60 -8.26 -6.69 5.64
CA ALA A 60 -8.31 -7.82 6.56
C ALA A 60 -8.93 -9.06 5.91
N TYR A 61 -10.03 -8.88 5.15
CA TYR A 61 -10.69 -9.94 4.39
C TYR A 61 -9.74 -10.57 3.37
N LEU A 62 -9.09 -9.74 2.54
CA LEU A 62 -8.14 -10.22 1.53
C LEU A 62 -6.97 -10.95 2.18
N LYS A 63 -6.40 -10.41 3.24
CA LYS A 63 -5.29 -11.06 3.97
C LYS A 63 -5.68 -12.39 4.58
N TYR A 64 -6.93 -12.55 5.02
CA TYR A 64 -7.41 -13.79 5.63
C TYR A 64 -7.74 -14.87 4.60
N TYR A 65 -8.48 -14.52 3.54
CA TYR A 65 -8.96 -15.49 2.55
C TYR A 65 -8.03 -15.70 1.36
N TYR A 66 -7.17 -14.70 1.04
CA TYR A 66 -6.24 -14.70 -0.09
C TYR A 66 -4.85 -14.23 0.35
N PRO A 67 -4.24 -14.92 1.34
CA PRO A 67 -3.01 -14.43 1.97
C PRO A 67 -1.83 -14.33 1.00
N VAL A 68 -1.70 -15.25 0.04
CA VAL A 68 -0.60 -15.28 -0.93
C VAL A 68 -0.71 -14.10 -1.88
N GLU A 69 -1.89 -13.90 -2.47
CA GLU A 69 -2.18 -12.80 -3.38
C GLU A 69 -2.05 -11.44 -2.69
N PHE A 70 -2.57 -11.35 -1.46
CA PHE A 70 -2.47 -10.14 -0.66
C PHE A 70 -1.02 -9.76 -0.38
N MET A 71 -0.19 -10.72 0.03
CA MET A 71 1.22 -10.48 0.33
C MET A 71 2.03 -10.18 -0.93
N ALA A 72 1.76 -10.83 -2.05
CA ALA A 72 2.39 -10.52 -3.34
C ALA A 72 2.09 -9.08 -3.79
N ALA A 73 0.83 -8.65 -3.71
CA ALA A 73 0.42 -7.29 -4.02
C ALA A 73 1.04 -6.26 -3.05
N LEU A 74 1.06 -6.56 -1.74
CA LEU A 74 1.65 -5.70 -0.72
C LEU A 74 3.16 -5.53 -0.93
N MET A 75 3.90 -6.61 -1.22
CA MET A 75 5.33 -6.57 -1.50
C MET A 75 5.61 -5.78 -2.79
N THR A 76 4.77 -5.94 -3.81
CA THR A 76 4.86 -5.17 -5.06
C THR A 76 4.66 -3.67 -4.83
N SER A 77 3.73 -3.28 -3.94
CA SER A 77 3.48 -1.86 -3.64
C SER A 77 4.66 -1.14 -2.97
N VAL A 78 5.57 -1.89 -2.36
CA VAL A 78 6.75 -1.36 -1.66
C VAL A 78 8.07 -1.80 -2.32
N ILE A 79 8.03 -2.26 -3.57
CA ILE A 79 9.17 -2.88 -4.27
C ILE A 79 10.43 -2.02 -4.30
N ASP A 80 10.26 -0.70 -4.33
CA ASP A 80 11.36 0.27 -4.33
C ASP A 80 11.95 0.51 -2.92
N ASN A 81 11.42 -0.17 -1.88
CA ASN A 81 11.92 -0.12 -0.51
C ASN A 81 12.42 -1.50 -0.03
N PRO A 82 13.72 -1.82 -0.22
CA PRO A 82 14.27 -3.14 0.11
C PRO A 82 14.11 -3.53 1.59
N LYS A 83 14.10 -2.56 2.51
CA LYS A 83 13.89 -2.84 3.94
C LYS A 83 12.47 -3.35 4.18
N LYS A 84 11.47 -2.72 3.58
CA LYS A 84 10.05 -3.16 3.68
C LYS A 84 9.84 -4.50 3.00
N VAL A 85 10.45 -4.72 1.85
CA VAL A 85 10.41 -6.04 1.18
C VAL A 85 10.97 -7.12 2.11
N ALA A 86 12.12 -6.89 2.74
CA ALA A 86 12.72 -7.85 3.68
C ALA A 86 11.81 -8.11 4.90
N GLU A 87 11.19 -7.08 5.47
CA GLU A 87 10.21 -7.23 6.55
C GLU A 87 9.04 -8.13 6.12
N TYR A 88 8.47 -7.91 4.94
CA TYR A 88 7.34 -8.70 4.45
C TYR A 88 7.72 -10.12 4.05
N ILE A 89 8.96 -10.37 3.60
CA ILE A 89 9.47 -11.73 3.42
C ILE A 89 9.44 -12.50 4.75
N LEU A 90 9.86 -11.88 5.86
CA LEU A 90 9.78 -12.49 7.18
C LEU A 90 8.33 -12.76 7.60
N VAL A 91 7.41 -11.82 7.30
CA VAL A 91 5.98 -12.03 7.56
C VAL A 91 5.44 -13.21 6.75
N CYS A 92 5.77 -13.32 5.45
CA CYS A 92 5.39 -14.45 4.61
C CYS A 92 5.88 -15.78 5.20
N ARG A 93 7.14 -15.86 5.61
CA ARG A 93 7.70 -17.06 6.25
C ARG A 93 6.94 -17.45 7.52
N ASN A 94 6.60 -16.48 8.37
CA ASN A 94 5.81 -16.73 9.59
C ASN A 94 4.38 -17.17 9.28
N MET A 95 3.84 -16.82 8.11
CA MET A 95 2.53 -17.26 7.62
C MET A 95 2.61 -18.62 6.90
N GLY A 96 3.78 -19.22 6.75
CA GLY A 96 4.00 -20.46 5.99
C GLY A 96 3.98 -20.27 4.47
N ILE A 97 4.12 -19.02 3.98
CA ILE A 97 4.18 -18.70 2.55
C ILE A 97 5.64 -18.71 2.12
N GLU A 98 5.98 -19.58 1.19
CA GLU A 98 7.32 -19.67 0.62
C GLU A 98 7.56 -18.54 -0.39
N ILE A 99 8.77 -17.98 -0.37
CA ILE A 99 9.23 -17.02 -1.37
C ILE A 99 10.22 -17.75 -2.29
N LEU A 100 9.80 -17.97 -3.53
CA LEU A 100 10.62 -18.59 -4.56
C LEU A 100 11.63 -17.58 -5.11
N PRO A 101 12.85 -18.04 -5.51
CA PRO A 101 13.85 -17.16 -6.10
C PRO A 101 13.34 -16.49 -7.38
N PRO A 102 13.97 -15.41 -7.86
CA PRO A 102 13.64 -14.86 -9.15
C PRO A 102 13.92 -15.87 -10.27
N ASP A 103 13.18 -15.80 -11.36
CA ASP A 103 13.32 -16.69 -12.51
C ASP A 103 12.88 -15.93 -13.77
N ILE A 104 13.70 -15.89 -14.81
CA ILE A 104 13.41 -15.15 -16.05
C ILE A 104 12.26 -15.77 -16.85
N ASN A 105 11.97 -17.04 -16.65
CA ASN A 105 10.91 -17.76 -17.36
C ASN A 105 9.56 -17.73 -16.61
N GLU A 106 9.56 -17.53 -15.30
CA GLU A 106 8.34 -17.52 -14.49
C GLU A 106 8.09 -16.19 -13.78
N GLY A 107 9.15 -15.39 -13.58
CA GLY A 107 9.07 -14.13 -12.84
C GLY A 107 8.36 -13.03 -13.63
N GLU A 108 7.66 -12.19 -12.91
CA GLU A 108 7.00 -10.99 -13.42
C GLU A 108 7.72 -9.72 -12.96
N SER A 109 7.28 -8.56 -13.46
CA SER A 109 7.81 -7.27 -12.99
C SER A 109 7.59 -7.09 -11.48
N GLY A 110 6.42 -7.48 -10.95
CA GLY A 110 6.09 -7.50 -9.52
C GLY A 110 6.28 -8.88 -8.90
N PHE A 111 6.06 -8.96 -7.60
CA PHE A 111 5.90 -10.23 -6.91
C PHE A 111 4.62 -10.91 -7.40
N SER A 112 4.70 -12.16 -7.82
CA SER A 112 3.59 -12.89 -8.41
C SER A 112 3.30 -14.19 -7.66
N VAL A 113 2.06 -14.66 -7.77
CA VAL A 113 1.62 -15.92 -7.15
C VAL A 113 2.08 -17.10 -8.01
N SER A 114 2.70 -18.09 -7.39
CA SER A 114 3.09 -19.36 -8.00
C SER A 114 2.59 -20.52 -7.12
N GLY A 115 1.38 -21.02 -7.41
CA GLY A 115 0.69 -21.97 -6.55
C GLY A 115 0.38 -21.41 -5.17
N SER A 116 0.94 -22.00 -4.12
CA SER A 116 0.84 -21.52 -2.74
C SER A 116 2.01 -20.65 -2.29
N SER A 117 2.92 -20.32 -3.22
CA SER A 117 4.15 -19.57 -2.98
C SER A 117 4.13 -18.23 -3.72
N ILE A 118 5.08 -17.36 -3.41
CA ILE A 118 5.27 -16.07 -4.10
C ILE A 118 6.60 -16.11 -4.85
N ARG A 119 6.58 -15.86 -6.17
CA ARG A 119 7.78 -15.69 -6.98
C ARG A 119 8.37 -14.30 -6.75
N TYR A 120 9.68 -14.23 -6.57
CA TYR A 120 10.39 -12.97 -6.36
C TYR A 120 10.35 -12.11 -7.62
N ALA A 121 10.01 -10.82 -7.45
CA ALA A 121 9.87 -9.87 -8.54
C ALA A 121 11.19 -9.62 -9.28
N LEU A 122 11.18 -9.66 -10.60
CA LEU A 122 12.36 -9.34 -11.41
C LEU A 122 12.81 -7.87 -11.22
N THR A 123 11.88 -6.95 -11.03
CA THR A 123 12.19 -5.52 -10.78
C THR A 123 12.90 -5.28 -9.44
N ALA A 124 12.77 -6.20 -8.49
CA ALA A 124 13.48 -6.11 -7.21
C ALA A 124 14.94 -6.55 -7.30
N ILE A 125 15.38 -7.08 -8.45
CA ILE A 125 16.78 -7.41 -8.72
C ILE A 125 17.57 -6.12 -8.90
N LYS A 126 18.59 -5.95 -8.06
CA LYS A 126 19.40 -4.73 -8.05
C LYS A 126 20.12 -4.52 -9.39
N SER A 127 20.13 -3.30 -9.87
CA SER A 127 20.83 -2.86 -11.10
C SER A 127 20.22 -3.39 -12.41
N VAL A 128 18.97 -3.85 -12.38
CA VAL A 128 18.18 -4.16 -13.57
C VAL A 128 17.07 -3.12 -13.71
N GLY A 129 17.03 -2.44 -14.85
CA GLY A 129 16.02 -1.41 -15.11
C GLY A 129 14.65 -2.00 -15.47
N ARG A 130 13.58 -1.30 -15.12
CA ARG A 130 12.19 -1.70 -15.49
C ARG A 130 12.00 -1.93 -17.00
N PRO A 131 12.58 -1.14 -17.93
CA PRO A 131 12.47 -1.40 -19.35
C PRO A 131 13.10 -2.74 -19.77
N VAL A 132 14.21 -3.13 -19.14
CA VAL A 132 14.86 -4.43 -19.38
C VAL A 132 13.94 -5.58 -18.96
N ILE A 133 13.29 -5.47 -17.80
CA ILE A 133 12.35 -6.47 -17.32
C ILE A 133 11.15 -6.58 -18.26
N ALA A 134 10.58 -5.46 -18.68
CA ALA A 134 9.45 -5.45 -19.61
C ALA A 134 9.83 -6.18 -20.93
N ALA A 135 11.00 -5.90 -21.48
CA ALA A 135 11.49 -6.55 -22.70
C ALA A 135 11.71 -8.07 -22.51
N VAL A 136 12.18 -8.50 -21.35
CA VAL A 136 12.34 -9.93 -21.01
C VAL A 136 11.00 -10.65 -20.93
N VAL A 137 10.03 -10.05 -20.25
CA VAL A 137 8.69 -10.62 -20.10
C VAL A 137 7.98 -10.69 -21.45
N GLU A 138 7.97 -9.59 -22.21
CA GLU A 138 7.37 -9.51 -23.55
C GLU A 138 7.96 -10.56 -24.50
N GLU A 139 9.30 -10.67 -24.56
CA GLU A 139 9.97 -11.63 -25.41
C GLU A 139 9.63 -13.08 -25.07
N ARG A 140 9.52 -13.38 -23.78
CA ARG A 140 9.10 -14.70 -23.28
C ARG A 140 7.65 -15.01 -23.65
N GLU A 141 6.75 -14.03 -23.52
CA GLU A 141 5.32 -14.19 -23.86
C GLU A 141 5.13 -14.41 -25.36
N GLU A 142 5.90 -13.71 -26.20
CA GLU A 142 5.80 -13.83 -27.66
C GLU A 142 6.41 -15.12 -28.22
N ARG A 143 7.58 -15.54 -27.72
CA ARG A 143 8.39 -16.62 -28.30
C ARG A 143 8.61 -17.82 -27.38
N GLY A 144 7.94 -17.84 -26.23
CA GLY A 144 8.08 -18.90 -25.25
C GLY A 144 9.31 -18.77 -24.34
N PRO A 145 9.50 -19.72 -23.41
CA PRO A 145 10.56 -19.65 -22.41
C PRO A 145 11.95 -19.66 -23.03
N PHE A 146 12.89 -19.05 -22.32
CA PHE A 146 14.32 -19.09 -22.70
C PHE A 146 14.89 -20.46 -22.34
N LEU A 147 15.56 -21.08 -23.32
CA LEU A 147 16.07 -22.44 -23.17
C LEU A 147 17.41 -22.50 -22.41
N ASN A 148 18.22 -21.47 -22.56
CA ASN A 148 19.54 -21.34 -21.92
C ASN A 148 20.05 -19.90 -22.05
N LEU A 149 21.17 -19.59 -21.41
CA LEU A 149 21.79 -18.26 -21.43
C LEU A 149 22.12 -17.77 -22.88
N GLN A 150 22.54 -18.65 -23.79
CA GLN A 150 22.85 -18.26 -25.17
C GLN A 150 21.59 -17.86 -25.92
N ASP A 151 20.50 -18.60 -25.75
CA ASP A 151 19.18 -18.29 -26.31
C ASP A 151 18.67 -16.95 -25.76
N PHE A 152 18.76 -16.75 -24.44
CA PHE A 152 18.42 -15.48 -23.80
C PHE A 152 19.20 -14.31 -24.40
N VAL A 153 20.53 -14.40 -24.47
CA VAL A 153 21.37 -13.34 -25.03
C VAL A 153 21.03 -13.06 -26.49
N ASN A 154 20.85 -14.09 -27.31
CA ASN A 154 20.54 -13.94 -28.74
C ASN A 154 19.18 -13.24 -28.96
N ARG A 155 18.19 -13.55 -28.14
CA ARG A 155 16.83 -13.00 -28.26
C ARG A 155 16.70 -11.59 -27.74
N ILE A 156 17.54 -11.19 -26.79
CA ILE A 156 17.43 -9.91 -26.07
C ILE A 156 18.48 -8.86 -26.50
N THR A 157 19.46 -9.23 -27.33
CA THR A 157 20.62 -8.38 -27.72
C THR A 157 20.21 -7.01 -28.28
N ASP A 158 19.07 -6.92 -28.94
CA ASP A 158 18.59 -5.66 -29.56
C ASP A 158 17.67 -4.82 -28.62
N LYS A 159 17.45 -5.25 -27.37
CA LYS A 159 16.44 -4.69 -26.45
C LYS A 159 17.03 -3.93 -25.26
N ASP A 160 18.08 -3.16 -25.42
CA ASP A 160 18.71 -2.36 -24.35
C ASP A 160 19.24 -3.15 -23.13
N VAL A 161 19.38 -4.48 -23.26
CA VAL A 161 19.91 -5.34 -22.20
C VAL A 161 21.42 -5.34 -22.24
N ASN A 162 22.04 -4.66 -21.32
CA ASN A 162 23.50 -4.59 -21.22
C ASN A 162 24.08 -5.75 -20.39
N LYS A 163 25.40 -5.96 -20.53
CA LYS A 163 26.14 -6.99 -19.80
C LYS A 163 25.90 -6.94 -18.28
N ARG A 164 25.74 -5.74 -17.69
CA ARG A 164 25.50 -5.56 -16.25
C ARG A 164 24.15 -6.13 -15.81
N ALA A 165 23.12 -6.01 -16.65
CA ALA A 165 21.81 -6.59 -16.37
C ALA A 165 21.88 -8.12 -16.39
N VAL A 166 22.56 -8.73 -17.40
CA VAL A 166 22.76 -10.18 -17.48
C VAL A 166 23.51 -10.71 -16.25
N GLU A 167 24.61 -10.04 -15.88
CA GLU A 167 25.35 -10.40 -14.65
C GLU A 167 24.46 -10.30 -13.39
N SER A 168 23.55 -9.34 -13.34
CA SER A 168 22.64 -9.19 -12.19
C SER A 168 21.61 -10.31 -12.12
N PHE A 169 21.07 -10.76 -13.25
CA PHE A 169 20.21 -11.94 -13.32
C PHE A 169 20.95 -13.20 -12.85
N ILE A 170 22.16 -13.45 -13.38
CA ILE A 170 22.97 -14.61 -13.00
C ILE A 170 23.27 -14.60 -11.48
N LYS A 171 23.67 -13.44 -10.93
CA LYS A 171 23.97 -13.31 -9.49
C LYS A 171 22.74 -13.47 -8.61
N ALA A 172 21.56 -13.10 -9.11
CA ALA A 172 20.29 -13.29 -8.43
C ALA A 172 19.77 -14.74 -8.52
N GLY A 173 20.31 -15.55 -9.42
CA GLY A 173 19.88 -16.93 -9.70
C GLY A 173 18.58 -17.00 -10.51
N ALA A 174 18.33 -15.98 -11.32
CA ALA A 174 17.13 -15.86 -12.15
C ALA A 174 17.24 -16.63 -13.46
#